data_ce3593a6b98940fdedc510c506582007
#
_entry.id   ce3593a6b98940fdedc510c506582007
#
_cell.length_a   1.000
_cell.length_b   1.000
_cell.length_c   1.000
_cell.angle_alpha   90.00
_cell.angle_beta   90.00
_cell.angle_gamma   90.00
#
_symmetry.space_group_name_H-M   'P 1'
#
loop_
_entity.id
_entity.type
_entity.pdbx_description
1 polymer ?
#
loop_
_entity_poly.entity_id
_entity_poly.type
_entity_poly.pdbx_seq_one_letter_code
_entity_poly.pdbx_strand_id
1 'polypeptide(L)'
;MSVDEPRAPFDPDELTVRELLAGYAAILASLRARGIVRTANAPVADLAETLALRAYGGELAANSQKSFDLLTADNRSVQVKARVIANDDKRSQGFSAVRSWDFDIAVFLVFDLSYELVCARELTSAEARAIGRRVEHTNSSLITLRSVLSAGRDVTALFAAAYSQIDHPA
;
A
#
# COMPACT_ATOMS: atom_id res chain seq x y z
N MET A 1 36.10 -7.59 -18.17
CA MET A 1 34.82 -6.86 -18.38
C MET A 1 33.78 -7.91 -18.76
N SER A 2 32.95 -8.31 -17.78
CA SER A 2 31.84 -9.21 -18.03
C SER A 2 30.75 -8.39 -18.74
N VAL A 3 30.44 -8.71 -19.96
CA VAL A 3 29.32 -8.12 -20.70
C VAL A 3 28.08 -8.73 -20.09
N ASP A 4 27.27 -7.87 -19.43
CA ASP A 4 25.96 -8.25 -18.88
C ASP A 4 25.08 -8.65 -20.06
N GLU A 5 24.92 -9.96 -20.30
CA GLU A 5 24.01 -10.45 -21.32
C GLU A 5 22.58 -10.01 -20.95
N PRO A 6 21.82 -9.46 -21.91
CA PRO A 6 20.45 -9.06 -21.64
C PRO A 6 19.66 -10.29 -21.18
N ARG A 7 19.18 -10.23 -19.93
CA ARG A 7 18.36 -11.29 -19.35
C ARG A 7 17.12 -11.47 -20.24
N ALA A 8 16.85 -12.73 -20.65
CA ALA A 8 15.67 -13.02 -21.43
C ALA A 8 14.41 -12.46 -20.74
N PRO A 9 13.51 -11.79 -21.47
CA PRO A 9 12.28 -11.26 -20.89
C PRO A 9 11.49 -12.41 -20.24
N PHE A 10 10.99 -12.18 -19.03
CA PHE A 10 10.09 -13.13 -18.36
C PHE A 10 8.76 -13.15 -19.10
N ASP A 11 8.42 -14.28 -19.70
CA ASP A 11 7.13 -14.50 -20.38
C ASP A 11 6.26 -15.45 -19.54
N PRO A 12 5.23 -14.93 -18.86
CA PRO A 12 4.35 -15.75 -18.02
C PRO A 12 3.48 -16.72 -18.86
N ASP A 13 3.22 -16.41 -20.13
CA ASP A 13 2.33 -17.23 -20.98
C ASP A 13 2.99 -18.55 -21.40
N GLU A 14 4.32 -18.64 -21.35
CA GLU A 14 5.06 -19.88 -21.60
C GLU A 14 5.13 -20.82 -20.38
N LEU A 15 4.66 -20.38 -19.20
CA LEU A 15 4.78 -21.12 -17.95
C LEU A 15 3.51 -21.92 -17.64
N THR A 16 3.69 -23.10 -17.07
CA THR A 16 2.59 -23.86 -16.46
C THR A 16 2.08 -23.15 -15.20
N VAL A 17 0.84 -23.44 -14.78
CA VAL A 17 0.25 -22.90 -13.55
C VAL A 17 1.14 -23.16 -12.33
N ARG A 18 1.78 -24.34 -12.25
CA ARG A 18 2.68 -24.67 -11.13
C ARG A 18 3.94 -23.81 -11.14
N GLU A 19 4.52 -23.55 -12.30
CA GLU A 19 5.69 -22.68 -12.45
C GLU A 19 5.36 -21.22 -12.15
N LEU A 20 4.18 -20.72 -12.57
CA LEU A 20 3.70 -19.39 -12.20
C LEU A 20 3.55 -19.24 -10.68
N LEU A 21 2.95 -20.21 -9.99
CA LEU A 21 2.81 -20.16 -8.53
C LEU A 21 4.16 -20.24 -7.82
N ALA A 22 5.09 -21.06 -8.30
CA ALA A 22 6.44 -21.13 -7.75
C ALA A 22 7.21 -19.82 -7.99
N GLY A 23 7.09 -19.22 -9.18
CA GLY A 23 7.66 -17.92 -9.53
C GLY A 23 7.12 -16.81 -8.63
N TYR A 24 5.81 -16.75 -8.41
CA TYR A 24 5.18 -15.79 -7.51
C TYR A 24 5.71 -15.92 -6.06
N ALA A 25 5.83 -17.15 -5.55
CA ALA A 25 6.39 -17.41 -4.23
C ALA A 25 7.87 -16.97 -4.14
N ALA A 26 8.67 -17.21 -5.19
CA ALA A 26 10.07 -16.78 -5.25
C ALA A 26 10.20 -15.25 -5.31
N ILE A 27 9.32 -14.56 -6.05
CA ILE A 27 9.27 -13.10 -6.11
C ILE A 27 8.97 -12.53 -4.71
N LEU A 28 7.94 -13.05 -4.03
CA LEU A 28 7.62 -12.61 -2.67
C LEU A 28 8.77 -12.85 -1.68
N ALA A 29 9.46 -13.99 -1.78
CA ALA A 29 10.62 -14.29 -0.96
C ALA A 29 11.76 -13.27 -1.19
N SER A 30 12.01 -12.89 -2.45
CA SER A 30 12.99 -11.85 -2.81
C SER A 30 12.61 -10.47 -2.25
N LEU A 31 11.35 -10.08 -2.38
CA LEU A 31 10.85 -8.81 -1.82
C LEU A 31 10.97 -8.77 -0.29
N ARG A 32 10.72 -9.90 0.39
CA ARG A 32 10.93 -10.01 1.84
C ARG A 32 12.40 -9.90 2.22
N ALA A 33 13.30 -10.55 1.48
CA ALA A 33 14.74 -10.46 1.72
C ALA A 33 15.27 -9.02 1.56
N ARG A 34 14.64 -8.22 0.69
CA ARG A 34 14.95 -6.79 0.50
C ARG A 34 14.24 -5.87 1.51
N GLY A 35 13.41 -6.41 2.42
CA GLY A 35 12.66 -5.63 3.42
C GLY A 35 11.48 -4.83 2.87
N ILE A 36 11.05 -5.07 1.61
CA ILE A 36 9.94 -4.34 0.98
C ILE A 36 8.58 -4.85 1.46
N VAL A 37 8.47 -6.16 1.72
CA VAL A 37 7.26 -6.77 2.28
C VAL A 37 7.61 -7.59 3.53
N ARG A 38 6.70 -7.66 4.48
CA ARG A 38 6.89 -8.39 5.75
C ARG A 38 6.20 -9.75 5.77
N THR A 39 5.21 -9.95 4.91
CA THR A 39 4.38 -11.14 4.88
C THR A 39 4.51 -11.87 3.54
N ALA A 40 3.92 -13.07 3.44
CA ALA A 40 3.79 -13.82 2.20
C ALA A 40 2.42 -13.58 1.52
N ASN A 41 1.66 -12.58 1.98
CA ASN A 41 0.39 -12.17 1.39
C ASN A 41 0.62 -11.28 0.15
N ALA A 42 -0.46 -10.81 -0.47
CA ALA A 42 -0.36 -9.85 -1.57
C ALA A 42 0.43 -8.59 -1.12
N PRO A 43 1.44 -8.15 -1.88
CA PRO A 43 2.44 -7.21 -1.38
C PRO A 43 1.95 -5.77 -1.21
N VAL A 44 0.77 -5.40 -1.72
CA VAL A 44 0.32 -4.01 -1.79
C VAL A 44 0.23 -3.31 -0.43
N ALA A 45 -0.18 -4.02 0.63
CA ALA A 45 -0.29 -3.44 1.96
C ALA A 45 1.11 -3.17 2.55
N ASP A 46 1.98 -4.18 2.53
CA ASP A 46 3.34 -4.06 3.04
C ASP A 46 4.16 -3.03 2.25
N LEU A 47 3.97 -2.96 0.91
CA LEU A 47 4.56 -1.93 0.06
C LEU A 47 4.12 -0.54 0.49
N ALA A 48 2.82 -0.33 0.69
CA ALA A 48 2.27 0.96 1.09
C ALA A 48 2.77 1.40 2.48
N GLU A 49 2.89 0.49 3.44
CA GLU A 49 3.47 0.77 4.76
C GLU A 49 4.96 1.15 4.65
N THR A 50 5.72 0.46 3.79
CA THR A 50 7.12 0.79 3.51
C THR A 50 7.25 2.19 2.89
N LEU A 51 6.37 2.55 1.95
CA LEU A 51 6.34 3.88 1.35
C LEU A 51 5.94 4.95 2.36
N ALA A 52 4.97 4.67 3.25
CA ALA A 52 4.57 5.58 4.30
C ALA A 52 5.73 5.84 5.29
N LEU A 53 6.47 4.80 5.67
CA LEU A 53 7.67 4.94 6.49
C LEU A 53 8.72 5.84 5.82
N ARG A 54 8.97 5.67 4.54
CA ARG A 54 9.92 6.52 3.80
C ARG A 54 9.43 7.95 3.61
N ALA A 55 8.13 8.15 3.39
CA ALA A 55 7.52 9.46 3.16
C ALA A 55 7.43 10.30 4.44
N TYR A 56 7.07 9.70 5.56
CA TYR A 56 6.83 10.40 6.83
C TYR A 56 7.98 10.26 7.84
N GLY A 57 8.86 9.28 7.66
CA GLY A 57 9.85 8.89 8.66
C GLY A 57 9.21 8.20 9.87
N GLY A 58 10.02 7.88 10.88
CA GLY A 58 9.55 7.24 12.11
C GLY A 58 9.78 5.74 12.13
N GLU A 59 8.80 4.98 12.64
CA GLU A 59 8.90 3.52 12.77
C GLU A 59 7.58 2.82 12.48
N LEU A 60 7.67 1.61 11.92
CA LEU A 60 6.49 0.76 11.71
C LEU A 60 5.99 0.22 13.04
N ALA A 61 4.68 0.22 13.23
CA ALA A 61 4.05 -0.38 14.39
C ALA A 61 4.29 -1.90 14.44
N ALA A 62 4.29 -2.47 15.64
CA ALA A 62 4.36 -3.91 15.80
C ALA A 62 3.13 -4.59 15.17
N ASN A 63 3.31 -5.80 14.61
CA ASN A 63 2.22 -6.55 13.95
C ASN A 63 0.98 -6.80 14.84
N SER A 64 1.12 -6.69 16.17
CA SER A 64 0.02 -6.78 17.13
C SER A 64 -0.77 -5.49 17.29
N GLN A 65 -0.27 -4.36 16.81
CA GLN A 65 -0.97 -3.08 16.86
C GLN A 65 -2.10 -3.07 15.82
N LYS A 66 -3.32 -2.78 16.27
CA LYS A 66 -4.52 -2.90 15.42
C LYS A 66 -5.07 -1.56 14.94
N SER A 67 -4.59 -0.46 15.50
CA SER A 67 -5.19 0.85 15.29
C SER A 67 -4.46 1.69 14.26
N PHE A 68 -3.14 1.52 14.13
CA PHE A 68 -2.31 2.23 13.15
C PHE A 68 -1.13 1.36 12.70
N ASP A 69 -0.52 1.72 11.60
CA ASP A 69 0.54 0.94 10.93
C ASP A 69 1.92 1.58 11.10
N LEU A 70 1.97 2.88 11.42
CA LEU A 70 3.19 3.67 11.51
C LEU A 70 3.07 4.74 12.61
N LEU A 71 4.16 4.98 13.34
CA LEU A 71 4.34 6.16 14.18
C LEU A 71 5.40 7.06 13.53
N THR A 72 5.03 8.28 13.17
CA THR A 72 5.93 9.24 12.49
C THR A 72 6.99 9.80 13.43
N ALA A 73 8.04 10.42 12.87
CA ALA A 73 9.08 11.05 13.68
C ALA A 73 8.57 12.20 14.60
N ASP A 74 7.46 12.86 14.22
CA ASP A 74 6.75 13.86 15.02
C ASP A 74 5.62 13.25 15.89
N ASN A 75 5.67 11.94 16.09
CA ASN A 75 4.82 11.19 17.04
C ASN A 75 3.33 11.14 16.65
N ARG A 76 3.00 11.23 15.36
CA ARG A 76 1.64 11.00 14.85
C ARG A 76 1.44 9.55 14.44
N SER A 77 0.31 8.98 14.82
CA SER A 77 -0.11 7.64 14.42
C SER A 77 -0.77 7.67 13.04
N VAL A 78 -0.31 6.81 12.13
CA VAL A 78 -0.76 6.75 10.74
C VAL A 78 -1.37 5.40 10.43
N GLN A 79 -2.62 5.39 9.97
CA GLN A 79 -3.25 4.21 9.37
C GLN A 79 -3.00 4.23 7.85
N VAL A 80 -2.44 3.16 7.32
CA VAL A 80 -2.16 3.02 5.89
C VAL A 80 -3.21 2.13 5.23
N LYS A 81 -3.74 2.58 4.12
CA LYS A 81 -4.68 1.81 3.29
C LYS A 81 -4.22 1.85 1.84
N ALA A 82 -4.15 0.68 1.23
CA ALA A 82 -3.73 0.58 -0.16
C ALA A 82 -4.68 -0.26 -1.00
N ARG A 83 -4.70 0.01 -2.30
CA ARG A 83 -5.46 -0.74 -3.27
C ARG A 83 -4.78 -0.74 -4.63
N VAL A 84 -4.83 -1.89 -5.30
CA VAL A 84 -4.53 -2.00 -6.73
C VAL A 84 -5.84 -1.89 -7.50
N ILE A 85 -5.88 -1.08 -8.54
CA ILE A 85 -7.06 -0.88 -9.41
C ILE A 85 -6.72 -1.17 -10.88
N ALA A 86 -7.71 -1.70 -11.62
CA ALA A 86 -7.65 -1.73 -13.07
C ALA A 86 -8.19 -0.41 -13.62
N ASN A 87 -7.62 0.09 -14.71
CA ASN A 87 -7.97 1.39 -15.30
C ASN A 87 -9.43 1.51 -15.77
N ASP A 88 -10.09 0.39 -16.05
CA ASP A 88 -11.46 0.30 -16.55
C ASP A 88 -12.50 -0.04 -15.46
N ASP A 89 -12.07 -0.23 -14.22
CA ASP A 89 -12.96 -0.55 -13.11
C ASP A 89 -13.77 0.68 -12.67
N LYS A 90 -14.99 0.77 -13.18
CA LYS A 90 -15.94 1.87 -12.89
C LYS A 90 -16.70 1.70 -11.58
N ARG A 91 -16.47 0.62 -10.83
CA ARG A 91 -17.17 0.35 -9.56
C ARG A 91 -16.59 1.18 -8.44
N SER A 92 -17.42 1.55 -7.47
CA SER A 92 -16.96 2.18 -6.22
C SER A 92 -16.02 1.23 -5.49
N GLN A 93 -14.71 1.45 -5.64
CA GLN A 93 -13.70 0.59 -5.07
C GLN A 93 -13.50 0.96 -3.61
N GLY A 94 -13.86 0.04 -2.70
CA GLY A 94 -13.65 0.18 -1.28
C GLY A 94 -12.22 -0.18 -0.89
N PHE A 95 -11.64 0.57 0.03
CA PHE A 95 -10.45 0.14 0.75
C PHE A 95 -10.81 -0.92 1.79
N SER A 96 -9.80 -1.61 2.34
CA SER A 96 -10.01 -2.53 3.46
C SER A 96 -10.67 -1.78 4.62
N ALA A 97 -11.59 -2.46 5.32
CA ALA A 97 -12.43 -1.86 6.34
C ALA A 97 -11.61 -1.23 7.49
N VAL A 98 -12.00 -0.03 7.90
CA VAL A 98 -11.47 0.64 9.09
C VAL A 98 -12.27 0.17 10.30
N ARG A 99 -11.60 -0.45 11.27
CA ARG A 99 -12.22 -1.02 12.48
C ARG A 99 -11.96 -0.20 13.74
N SER A 100 -10.96 0.64 13.74
CA SER A 100 -10.63 1.57 14.82
C SER A 100 -10.37 2.94 14.23
N TRP A 101 -10.66 3.98 15.00
CA TRP A 101 -10.38 5.37 14.67
C TRP A 101 -9.33 5.99 15.60
N ASP A 102 -8.58 5.11 16.26
CA ASP A 102 -7.52 5.48 17.21
C ASP A 102 -6.19 5.68 16.46
N PHE A 103 -6.19 6.66 15.58
CA PHE A 103 -5.04 7.17 14.81
C PHE A 103 -5.24 8.67 14.52
N ASP A 104 -4.15 9.38 14.24
CA ASP A 104 -4.19 10.82 13.93
C ASP A 104 -4.54 11.07 12.46
N ILE A 105 -3.90 10.34 11.57
CA ILE A 105 -4.10 10.46 10.11
C ILE A 105 -4.25 9.09 9.44
N ALA A 106 -4.97 9.06 8.34
CA ALA A 106 -5.02 7.93 7.42
C ALA A 106 -4.45 8.35 6.06
N VAL A 107 -3.63 7.49 5.46
CA VAL A 107 -3.16 7.67 4.09
C VAL A 107 -3.68 6.54 3.20
N PHE A 108 -4.17 6.92 2.04
CA PHE A 108 -4.79 6.03 1.07
C PHE A 108 -3.96 6.04 -0.22
N LEU A 109 -3.32 4.92 -0.53
CA LEU A 109 -2.50 4.75 -1.73
C LEU A 109 -3.25 3.92 -2.77
N VAL A 110 -3.19 4.35 -4.01
CA VAL A 110 -3.78 3.65 -5.14
C VAL A 110 -2.68 3.32 -6.14
N PHE A 111 -2.59 2.07 -6.50
CA PHE A 111 -1.67 1.56 -7.50
C PHE A 111 -2.43 0.99 -8.69
N ASP A 112 -1.83 1.01 -9.86
CA ASP A 112 -2.31 0.26 -11.02
C ASP A 112 -1.88 -1.22 -10.96
N LEU A 113 -2.23 -1.99 -12.01
CA LEU A 113 -1.89 -3.42 -12.09
C LEU A 113 -0.38 -3.71 -12.19
N SER A 114 0.41 -2.72 -12.56
CA SER A 114 1.88 -2.79 -12.59
C SER A 114 2.54 -2.33 -11.29
N TYR A 115 1.72 -2.05 -10.25
CA TYR A 115 2.14 -1.47 -8.98
C TYR A 115 2.73 -0.05 -9.09
N GLU A 116 2.47 0.68 -10.20
CA GLU A 116 2.80 2.09 -10.27
C GLU A 116 1.82 2.92 -9.44
N LEU A 117 2.33 3.94 -8.74
CA LEU A 117 1.52 4.81 -7.89
C LEU A 117 0.64 5.73 -8.74
N VAL A 118 -0.67 5.55 -8.66
CA VAL A 118 -1.66 6.40 -9.34
C VAL A 118 -1.95 7.66 -8.54
N CYS A 119 -2.21 7.52 -7.24
CA CYS A 119 -2.41 8.65 -6.34
C CYS A 119 -2.22 8.25 -4.87
N ALA A 120 -1.96 9.26 -4.03
CA ALA A 120 -1.98 9.14 -2.59
C ALA A 120 -2.76 10.30 -1.96
N ARG A 121 -3.64 10.00 -1.00
CA ARG A 121 -4.49 10.96 -0.30
C ARG A 121 -4.35 10.79 1.20
N GLU A 122 -4.24 11.92 1.90
CA GLU A 122 -4.15 11.96 3.35
C GLU A 122 -5.40 12.63 3.94
N LEU A 123 -5.95 12.05 4.99
CA LEU A 123 -7.07 12.56 5.76
C LEU A 123 -6.73 12.49 7.26
N THR A 124 -7.23 13.43 8.03
CA THR A 124 -7.30 13.27 9.48
C THR A 124 -8.26 12.14 9.85
N SER A 125 -8.13 11.58 11.05
CA SER A 125 -9.05 10.56 11.57
C SER A 125 -10.52 11.05 11.50
N ALA A 126 -10.76 12.33 11.83
CA ALA A 126 -12.10 12.93 11.78
C ALA A 126 -12.66 12.99 10.34
N GLU A 127 -11.87 13.44 9.37
CA GLU A 127 -12.25 13.48 7.96
C GLU A 127 -12.50 12.08 7.40
N ALA A 128 -11.61 11.12 7.69
CA ALA A 128 -11.76 9.74 7.26
C ALA A 128 -13.03 9.10 7.84
N ARG A 129 -13.34 9.40 9.10
CA ARG A 129 -14.56 8.94 9.76
C ARG A 129 -15.82 9.56 9.14
N ALA A 130 -15.78 10.84 8.76
CA ALA A 130 -16.91 11.56 8.17
C ALA A 130 -17.32 10.98 6.79
N ILE A 131 -16.35 10.50 5.99
CA ILE A 131 -16.60 9.90 4.67
C ILE A 131 -16.82 8.37 4.73
N GLY A 132 -16.57 7.74 5.88
CA GLY A 132 -16.71 6.30 6.08
C GLY A 132 -18.18 5.89 6.22
N ARG A 133 -18.65 4.91 5.41
CA ARG A 133 -19.95 4.29 5.58
C ARG A 133 -19.87 3.14 6.58
N ARG A 134 -20.60 3.25 7.69
CA ARG A 134 -20.65 2.21 8.72
C ARG A 134 -21.25 0.92 8.19
N VAL A 135 -20.64 -0.21 8.57
CA VAL A 135 -21.08 -1.58 8.31
C VAL A 135 -21.27 -2.27 9.66
N GLU A 136 -22.50 -2.38 10.11
CA GLU A 136 -22.85 -2.81 11.48
C GLU A 136 -22.39 -4.23 11.81
N HIS A 137 -22.68 -5.19 10.92
CA HIS A 137 -22.40 -6.62 11.18
C HIS A 137 -20.88 -6.92 11.30
N THR A 138 -20.01 -6.06 10.78
CA THR A 138 -18.53 -6.19 10.94
C THR A 138 -17.94 -5.19 11.90
N ASN A 139 -18.76 -4.33 12.50
CA ASN A 139 -18.34 -3.21 13.34
C ASN A 139 -17.19 -2.41 12.73
N SER A 140 -17.32 -2.06 11.45
CA SER A 140 -16.28 -1.39 10.67
C SER A 140 -16.87 -0.27 9.81
N SER A 141 -16.01 0.50 9.17
CA SER A 141 -16.40 1.50 8.19
C SER A 141 -15.73 1.23 6.85
N LEU A 142 -16.51 1.30 5.78
CA LEU A 142 -16.05 1.18 4.41
C LEU A 142 -15.78 2.59 3.85
N ILE A 143 -14.59 2.83 3.35
CA ILE A 143 -14.18 4.06 2.68
C ILE A 143 -13.95 3.73 1.21
N THR A 144 -14.49 4.54 0.29
CA THR A 144 -14.35 4.35 -1.15
C THR A 144 -13.30 5.27 -1.74
N LEU A 145 -12.69 4.88 -2.86
CA LEU A 145 -11.76 5.72 -3.60
C LEU A 145 -12.38 7.07 -3.96
N ARG A 146 -13.62 7.07 -4.42
CA ARG A 146 -14.34 8.31 -4.79
C ARG A 146 -14.43 9.29 -3.61
N SER A 147 -14.77 8.80 -2.42
CA SER A 147 -14.87 9.66 -1.23
C SER A 147 -13.51 10.19 -0.78
N VAL A 148 -12.46 9.37 -0.88
CA VAL A 148 -11.08 9.78 -0.58
C VAL A 148 -10.59 10.87 -1.53
N LEU A 149 -10.85 10.72 -2.84
CA LEU A 149 -10.45 11.72 -3.85
C LEU A 149 -11.13 13.07 -3.66
N SER A 150 -12.37 13.09 -3.13
CA SER A 150 -13.12 14.33 -2.92
C SER A 150 -12.76 15.07 -1.62
N ALA A 151 -12.23 14.37 -0.61
CA ALA A 151 -12.00 14.93 0.73
C ALA A 151 -10.53 15.01 1.12
N GLY A 152 -9.69 14.09 0.62
CA GLY A 152 -8.32 13.96 1.06
C GLY A 152 -7.37 15.00 0.46
N ARG A 153 -6.39 15.43 1.26
CA ARG A 153 -5.25 16.21 0.81
C ARG A 153 -4.41 15.39 -0.16
N ASP A 154 -4.01 15.96 -1.29
CA ASP A 154 -3.12 15.30 -2.24
C ASP A 154 -1.69 15.23 -1.69
N VAL A 155 -1.18 14.03 -1.52
CA VAL A 155 0.20 13.73 -1.11
C VAL A 155 0.91 12.85 -2.14
N THR A 156 0.39 12.76 -3.37
CA THR A 156 0.92 11.90 -4.43
C THR A 156 2.39 12.18 -4.71
N ALA A 157 2.79 13.46 -4.82
CA ALA A 157 4.19 13.82 -5.08
C ALA A 157 5.15 13.35 -3.98
N LEU A 158 4.73 13.41 -2.71
CA LEU A 158 5.52 12.94 -1.56
C LEU A 158 5.75 11.41 -1.66
N PHE A 159 4.70 10.66 -1.95
CA PHE A 159 4.78 9.20 -2.08
C PHE A 159 5.48 8.75 -3.37
N ALA A 160 5.35 9.49 -4.47
CA ALA A 160 6.10 9.24 -5.69
C ALA A 160 7.62 9.42 -5.48
N ALA A 161 8.03 10.44 -4.71
CA ALA A 161 9.43 10.63 -4.34
C ALA A 161 9.94 9.48 -3.44
N ALA A 162 9.14 9.00 -2.47
CA ALA A 162 9.48 7.85 -1.65
C ALA A 162 9.60 6.57 -2.49
N TYR A 163 8.72 6.40 -3.48
CA TYR A 163 8.72 5.24 -4.37
C TYR A 163 9.92 5.22 -5.31
N SER A 164 10.30 6.36 -5.87
CA SER A 164 11.49 6.45 -6.75
C SER A 164 12.80 6.05 -6.04
N GLN A 165 12.80 6.05 -4.72
CA GLN A 165 13.95 5.68 -3.89
C GLN A 165 13.84 4.29 -3.29
N ILE A 166 12.84 3.48 -3.68
CA ILE A 166 12.52 2.22 -2.99
C ILE A 166 13.66 1.19 -3.06
N ASP A 167 14.42 1.18 -4.13
CA ASP A 167 15.56 0.29 -4.34
C ASP A 167 16.87 0.79 -3.70
N HIS A 168 16.87 2.02 -3.16
CA HIS A 168 18.00 2.55 -2.44
C HIS A 168 17.84 2.32 -0.94
N PRO A 169 18.89 1.91 -0.22
CA PRO A 169 18.83 1.80 1.24
C PRO A 169 18.53 3.16 1.87
N ALA A 170 17.66 3.14 2.90
CA ALA A 170 17.36 4.33 3.70
C ALA A 170 18.53 4.70 4.61
#